data_d5b334c166c5bac142a7379f41719a36
#
_entry.id   d5b334c166c5bac142a7379f41719a36
#
_cell.length_a   1.000
_cell.length_b   1.000
_cell.length_c   1.000
_cell.angle_alpha   90.00
_cell.angle_beta   90.00
_cell.angle_gamma   90.00
#
_symmetry.space_group_name_H-M   'P 1'
#
loop_
_entity.id
_entity.type
_entity.pdbx_description
1 polymer ?
#
loop_
_entity_poly.entity_id
_entity_poly.type
_entity_poly.pdbx_seq_one_letter_code
_entity_poly.pdbx_strand_id
1 'polypeptide(L)'
;NPAAAAQAQENIQSSPWSNRMEVVCCDFRKYHPEDKFDLIVSNPPYFVDALRCPDNQRCMARHTSELNYELLFGHSAYLLSEQGVISIIIPAEVERTVIDTAWKYNFHPHRRLHVFTKPGKPCRRVLLTFGRQSISCIEDSLYIEGEKHEQFTPEYIALTKDFYLKM
;
A
#
# COMPACT_ATOMS: atom_id res chain seq x y z
N ASN A 1 4.28 -17.28 -3.40
CA ASN A 1 3.43 -18.42 -3.74
C ASN A 1 3.49 -18.68 -5.24
N PRO A 2 4.04 -19.84 -5.72
CA PRO A 2 4.19 -20.13 -7.14
C PRO A 2 2.87 -20.16 -7.92
N ALA A 3 1.79 -20.68 -7.33
CA ALA A 3 0.48 -20.74 -8.00
C ALA A 3 -0.08 -19.32 -8.26
N ALA A 4 0.05 -18.40 -7.31
CA ALA A 4 -0.35 -17.01 -7.50
C ALA A 4 0.51 -16.30 -8.56
N ALA A 5 1.80 -16.60 -8.63
CA ALA A 5 2.68 -16.05 -9.65
C ALA A 5 2.33 -16.57 -11.05
N ALA A 6 1.99 -17.87 -11.18
CA ALA A 6 1.54 -18.45 -12.45
C ALA A 6 0.24 -17.76 -12.94
N GLN A 7 -0.74 -17.60 -12.05
CA GLN A 7 -1.99 -16.90 -12.38
C GLN A 7 -1.76 -15.44 -12.78
N ALA A 8 -0.87 -14.74 -12.07
CA ALA A 8 -0.51 -13.37 -12.43
C ALA A 8 0.16 -13.29 -13.81
N GLN A 9 1.03 -14.26 -14.14
CA GLN A 9 1.67 -14.35 -15.46
C GLN A 9 0.66 -14.58 -16.59
N GLU A 10 -0.32 -15.47 -16.40
CA GLU A 10 -1.42 -15.69 -17.35
C GLU A 10 -2.23 -14.41 -17.57
N ASN A 11 -2.56 -13.69 -16.49
CA ASN A 11 -3.29 -12.43 -16.56
C ASN A 11 -2.50 -11.36 -17.35
N ILE A 12 -1.19 -11.26 -17.12
CA ILE A 12 -0.31 -10.35 -17.86
C ILE A 12 -0.30 -10.71 -19.35
N GLN A 13 -0.10 -11.97 -19.69
CA GLN A 13 -0.06 -12.43 -21.09
C GLN A 13 -1.37 -12.14 -21.83
N SER A 14 -2.50 -12.18 -21.13
CA SER A 14 -3.82 -11.87 -21.67
C SER A 14 -4.13 -10.37 -21.73
N SER A 15 -3.27 -9.51 -21.19
CA SER A 15 -3.47 -8.07 -21.14
C SER A 15 -2.83 -7.36 -22.34
N PRO A 16 -3.31 -6.16 -22.71
CA PRO A 16 -2.68 -5.34 -23.75
C PRO A 16 -1.32 -4.77 -23.34
N TRP A 17 -0.87 -5.02 -22.12
CA TRP A 17 0.38 -4.50 -21.55
C TRP A 17 1.44 -5.57 -21.31
N SER A 18 1.28 -6.75 -21.90
CA SER A 18 2.15 -7.92 -21.67
C SER A 18 3.63 -7.64 -21.98
N ASN A 19 3.94 -6.72 -22.90
CA ASN A 19 5.29 -6.35 -23.30
C ASN A 19 6.02 -5.41 -22.32
N ARG A 20 5.36 -4.94 -21.27
CA ARG A 20 5.92 -4.01 -20.28
C ARG A 20 5.63 -4.40 -18.83
N MET A 21 5.21 -5.64 -18.61
CA MET A 21 4.91 -6.19 -17.28
C MET A 21 5.65 -7.50 -17.09
N GLU A 22 6.16 -7.70 -15.89
CA GLU A 22 6.87 -8.91 -15.48
C GLU A 22 6.37 -9.40 -14.12
N VAL A 23 6.34 -10.72 -13.92
CA VAL A 23 6.07 -11.34 -12.63
C VAL A 23 7.35 -11.98 -12.11
N VAL A 24 7.78 -11.54 -10.93
CA VAL A 24 8.91 -12.14 -10.22
C VAL A 24 8.40 -12.88 -8.99
N CYS A 25 8.54 -14.22 -9.00
CA CYS A 25 8.17 -15.08 -7.86
C CYS A 25 9.33 -15.23 -6.89
N CYS A 26 9.49 -14.28 -5.99
CA CYS A 26 10.55 -14.32 -4.97
C CYS A 26 10.04 -13.80 -3.61
N ASP A 27 10.87 -13.93 -2.59
CA ASP A 27 10.71 -13.20 -1.34
C ASP A 27 11.12 -11.74 -1.58
N PHE A 28 10.24 -10.78 -1.23
CA PHE A 28 10.50 -9.36 -1.40
C PHE A 28 11.86 -8.94 -0.84
N ARG A 29 12.28 -9.47 0.30
CA ARG A 29 13.55 -9.19 0.97
C ARG A 29 14.78 -9.61 0.15
N LYS A 30 14.59 -10.52 -0.81
CA LYS A 30 15.64 -11.10 -1.65
C LYS A 30 15.60 -10.59 -3.09
N TYR A 31 14.69 -9.65 -3.35
CA TYR A 31 14.55 -9.06 -4.68
C TYR A 31 15.59 -7.96 -4.86
N HIS A 32 16.55 -8.17 -5.73
CA HIS A 32 17.65 -7.26 -6.01
C HIS A 32 17.74 -7.03 -7.53
N PRO A 33 16.89 -6.16 -8.10
CA PRO A 33 16.95 -5.81 -9.51
C PRO A 33 18.18 -4.96 -9.82
N GLU A 34 18.59 -4.93 -11.08
CA GLU A 34 19.68 -4.07 -11.57
C GLU A 34 19.29 -2.61 -11.53
N ASP A 35 18.07 -2.30 -11.96
CA ASP A 35 17.53 -0.94 -12.01
C ASP A 35 16.72 -0.58 -10.76
N LYS A 36 16.67 0.70 -10.44
CA LYS A 36 15.84 1.26 -9.37
C LYS A 36 14.45 1.61 -9.89
N PHE A 37 13.48 1.59 -8.99
CA PHE A 37 12.09 1.95 -9.29
C PHE A 37 11.81 3.42 -8.95
N ASP A 38 10.96 4.05 -9.74
CA ASP A 38 10.43 5.38 -9.43
C ASP A 38 9.19 5.32 -8.55
N LEU A 39 8.48 4.19 -8.57
CA LEU A 39 7.27 3.99 -7.78
C LEU A 39 7.19 2.54 -7.27
N ILE A 40 6.96 2.42 -5.97
CA ILE A 40 6.51 1.17 -5.33
C ILE A 40 5.07 1.37 -4.88
N VAL A 41 4.16 0.45 -5.24
CA VAL A 41 2.78 0.44 -4.76
C VAL A 41 2.53 -0.85 -3.98
N SER A 42 1.95 -0.74 -2.78
CA SER A 42 1.65 -1.90 -1.96
C SER A 42 0.32 -1.77 -1.22
N ASN A 43 -0.41 -2.87 -1.17
CA ASN A 43 -1.48 -3.11 -0.21
C ASN A 43 -0.96 -4.22 0.74
N PRO A 44 -0.14 -3.85 1.74
CA PRO A 44 0.50 -4.84 2.60
C PRO A 44 -0.56 -5.57 3.45
N PRO A 45 -0.30 -6.83 3.83
CA PRO A 45 -1.17 -7.53 4.76
C PRO A 45 -1.34 -6.72 6.06
N TYR A 46 -2.56 -6.69 6.60
CA TYR A 46 -2.84 -5.91 7.80
C TYR A 46 -2.29 -6.64 9.03
N PHE A 47 -1.27 -6.05 9.66
CA PHE A 47 -0.60 -6.62 10.84
C PHE A 47 -1.32 -6.28 12.17
N VAL A 48 -2.60 -5.92 12.13
CA VAL A 48 -3.39 -5.48 13.31
C VAL A 48 -3.49 -6.58 14.36
N ASP A 49 -3.45 -7.85 13.96
CA ASP A 49 -3.51 -8.98 14.90
C ASP A 49 -2.21 -9.16 15.74
N ALA A 50 -1.10 -8.59 15.31
CA ALA A 50 0.15 -8.63 16.05
C ALA A 50 0.10 -7.83 17.36
N LEU A 51 -0.72 -6.79 17.43
CA LEU A 51 -0.94 -5.97 18.63
C LEU A 51 -1.88 -6.62 19.65
N ARG A 52 -2.63 -7.67 19.26
CA ARG A 52 -3.62 -8.35 20.10
C ARG A 52 -3.25 -9.80 20.47
N CYS A 53 -2.06 -10.24 20.11
CA CYS A 53 -1.64 -11.61 20.40
C CYS A 53 -1.18 -11.73 21.86
N PRO A 54 -1.87 -12.49 22.73
CA PRO A 54 -1.50 -12.64 24.14
C PRO A 54 -0.20 -13.44 24.35
N ASP A 55 0.29 -14.12 23.33
CA ASP A 55 1.45 -15.01 23.39
C ASP A 55 2.65 -14.39 22.68
N ASN A 56 3.55 -13.81 23.46
CA ASN A 56 4.76 -13.12 23.00
C ASN A 56 5.68 -14.00 22.11
N GLN A 57 5.73 -15.32 22.31
CA GLN A 57 6.60 -16.18 21.50
C GLN A 57 6.04 -16.43 20.10
N ARG A 58 4.71 -16.58 19.97
CA ARG A 58 4.06 -16.70 18.66
C ARG A 58 4.04 -15.37 17.90
N CYS A 59 3.94 -14.25 18.60
CA CYS A 59 4.09 -12.91 18.02
C CYS A 59 5.49 -12.71 17.45
N MET A 60 6.53 -13.01 18.22
CA MET A 60 7.91 -12.85 17.73
C MET A 60 8.22 -13.73 16.52
N ALA A 61 7.75 -14.97 16.48
CA ALA A 61 7.96 -15.88 15.34
C ALA A 61 7.25 -15.41 14.06
N ARG A 62 6.07 -14.77 14.17
CA ARG A 62 5.36 -14.17 13.03
C ARG A 62 6.02 -12.86 12.57
N HIS A 63 6.49 -12.03 13.50
CA HIS A 63 7.19 -10.79 13.18
C HIS A 63 8.48 -10.98 12.39
N THR A 64 9.14 -12.12 12.53
CA THR A 64 10.40 -12.43 11.82
C THR A 64 10.20 -13.08 10.46
N SER A 65 9.02 -13.65 10.17
CA SER A 65 8.75 -14.43 8.95
C SER A 65 7.89 -13.69 7.92
N GLU A 66 7.12 -12.67 8.32
CA GLU A 66 6.19 -11.96 7.45
C GLU A 66 6.69 -10.56 7.10
N LEU A 67 6.23 -10.03 5.96
CA LEU A 67 6.49 -8.66 5.53
C LEU A 67 5.81 -7.69 6.52
N ASN A 68 6.60 -7.02 7.36
CA ASN A 68 6.13 -5.95 8.24
C ASN A 68 6.53 -4.57 7.67
N TYR A 69 6.07 -3.48 8.29
CA TYR A 69 6.36 -2.13 7.80
C TYR A 69 7.85 -1.78 7.85
N GLU A 70 8.61 -2.30 8.81
CA GLU A 70 10.05 -2.07 8.88
C GLU A 70 10.78 -2.74 7.72
N LEU A 71 10.43 -3.98 7.39
CA LEU A 71 10.96 -4.68 6.21
C LEU A 71 10.52 -4.01 4.91
N LEU A 72 9.26 -3.56 4.84
CA LEU A 72 8.74 -2.86 3.67
C LEU A 72 9.54 -1.59 3.40
N PHE A 73 9.65 -0.69 4.36
CA PHE A 73 10.39 0.56 4.18
C PHE A 73 11.89 0.34 4.04
N GLY A 74 12.48 -0.54 4.85
CA GLY A 74 13.91 -0.85 4.81
C GLY A 74 14.33 -1.37 3.44
N HIS A 75 13.59 -2.32 2.86
CA HIS A 75 13.93 -2.84 1.53
C HIS A 75 13.52 -1.89 0.40
N SER A 76 12.39 -1.19 0.52
CA SER A 76 12.01 -0.14 -0.43
C SER A 76 13.05 0.98 -0.52
N ALA A 77 13.74 1.29 0.59
CA ALA A 77 14.84 2.25 0.59
C ALA A 77 16.00 1.83 -0.33
N TYR A 78 16.21 0.53 -0.46
CA TYR A 78 17.20 0.00 -1.42
C TYR A 78 16.66 0.00 -2.85
N LEU A 79 15.38 -0.33 -3.06
CA LEU A 79 14.79 -0.52 -4.39
C LEU A 79 14.47 0.77 -5.13
N LEU A 80 14.15 1.86 -4.41
CA LEU A 80 13.73 3.13 -5.01
C LEU A 80 14.91 3.96 -5.53
N SER A 81 14.67 4.65 -6.64
CA SER A 81 15.52 5.73 -7.12
C SER A 81 15.55 6.89 -6.09
N GLU A 82 16.45 7.85 -6.28
CA GLU A 82 16.62 8.99 -5.37
C GLU A 82 15.33 9.81 -5.23
N GLN A 83 14.58 9.96 -6.33
CA GLN A 83 13.29 10.67 -6.37
C GLN A 83 12.10 9.73 -6.30
N GLY A 84 12.34 8.42 -6.19
CA GLY A 84 11.30 7.41 -6.13
C GLY A 84 10.43 7.52 -4.89
N VAL A 85 9.17 7.12 -5.01
CA VAL A 85 8.18 7.17 -3.94
C VAL A 85 7.58 5.79 -3.68
N ILE A 86 7.14 5.58 -2.44
CA ILE A 86 6.34 4.41 -2.07
C ILE A 86 4.93 4.85 -1.70
N SER A 87 3.93 4.23 -2.33
CA SER A 87 2.51 4.45 -2.06
C SER A 87 1.89 3.19 -1.47
N ILE A 88 1.25 3.32 -0.32
CA ILE A 88 0.63 2.21 0.40
C ILE A 88 -0.78 2.55 0.85
N ILE A 89 -1.64 1.51 0.95
CA ILE A 89 -2.94 1.61 1.59
C ILE A 89 -2.92 0.83 2.89
N ILE A 90 -3.41 1.44 3.97
CA ILE A 90 -3.38 0.87 5.32
C ILE A 90 -4.71 1.12 6.06
N PRO A 91 -5.03 0.34 7.11
CA PRO A 91 -6.05 0.69 8.08
C PRO A 91 -5.72 2.02 8.78
N ALA A 92 -6.72 2.86 9.03
CA ALA A 92 -6.51 4.18 9.65
C ALA A 92 -5.92 4.09 11.07
N GLU A 93 -6.24 3.04 11.80
CA GLU A 93 -5.77 2.82 13.17
C GLU A 93 -4.25 2.63 13.31
N VAL A 94 -3.57 2.25 12.24
CA VAL A 94 -2.10 2.06 12.24
C VAL A 94 -1.32 3.20 11.59
N GLU A 95 -1.99 4.23 11.12
CA GLU A 95 -1.39 5.34 10.37
C GLU A 95 -0.18 5.95 11.09
N ARG A 96 -0.33 6.27 12.38
CA ARG A 96 0.75 6.86 13.17
C ARG A 96 1.97 5.95 13.25
N THR A 97 1.75 4.67 13.53
CA THR A 97 2.83 3.66 13.60
C THR A 97 3.57 3.53 12.29
N VAL A 98 2.84 3.58 11.17
CA VAL A 98 3.42 3.49 9.83
C VAL A 98 4.28 4.72 9.51
N ILE A 99 3.81 5.94 9.84
CA ILE A 99 4.58 7.17 9.64
C ILE A 99 5.84 7.17 10.50
N ASP A 100 5.73 6.80 11.79
CA ASP A 100 6.87 6.73 12.70
C ASP A 100 7.90 5.68 12.22
N THR A 101 7.44 4.59 11.61
CA THR A 101 8.32 3.58 11.00
C THR A 101 8.99 4.11 9.74
N ALA A 102 8.26 4.79 8.86
CA ALA A 102 8.79 5.37 7.63
C ALA A 102 9.93 6.36 7.91
N TRP A 103 9.80 7.19 8.94
CA TRP A 103 10.85 8.14 9.34
C TRP A 103 12.17 7.48 9.73
N LYS A 104 12.16 6.30 10.32
CA LYS A 104 13.39 5.55 10.64
C LYS A 104 14.23 5.22 9.41
N TYR A 105 13.57 5.14 8.24
CA TYR A 105 14.18 4.84 6.94
C TYR A 105 14.31 6.06 6.03
N ASN A 106 14.21 7.28 6.61
CA ASN A 106 14.28 8.54 5.88
C ASN A 106 13.21 8.69 4.79
N PHE A 107 11.99 8.20 5.09
CA PHE A 107 10.81 8.44 4.27
C PHE A 107 9.88 9.43 4.95
N HIS A 108 9.48 10.47 4.22
CA HIS A 108 8.61 11.55 4.66
C HIS A 108 7.27 11.45 3.94
N PRO A 109 6.12 11.66 4.61
CA PRO A 109 4.83 11.63 3.95
C PRO A 109 4.69 12.83 3.02
N HIS A 110 4.42 12.56 1.74
CA HIS A 110 4.15 13.56 0.70
C HIS A 110 2.65 13.76 0.48
N ARG A 111 1.87 12.67 0.59
CA ARG A 111 0.40 12.70 0.47
C ARG A 111 -0.24 11.77 1.47
N ARG A 112 -1.39 12.22 2.00
CA ARG A 112 -2.27 11.47 2.89
C ARG A 112 -3.69 11.62 2.39
N LEU A 113 -4.32 10.52 1.99
CA LEU A 113 -5.72 10.50 1.58
C LEU A 113 -6.51 9.63 2.57
N HIS A 114 -7.36 10.27 3.36
CA HIS A 114 -8.25 9.59 4.30
C HIS A 114 -9.52 9.13 3.57
N VAL A 115 -9.80 7.83 3.58
CA VAL A 115 -10.96 7.23 2.89
C VAL A 115 -12.04 6.87 3.90
N PHE A 116 -13.20 7.46 3.69
CA PHE A 116 -14.40 7.25 4.50
C PHE A 116 -15.44 6.49 3.69
N THR A 117 -16.19 5.59 4.34
CA THR A 117 -17.30 4.91 3.66
C THR A 117 -18.41 5.89 3.33
N LYS A 118 -18.75 6.80 4.26
CA LYS A 118 -19.73 7.89 4.08
C LYS A 118 -19.56 8.99 5.13
N PRO A 119 -20.17 10.17 4.96
CA PRO A 119 -20.16 11.24 5.94
C PRO A 119 -20.59 10.74 7.34
N GLY A 120 -19.95 11.25 8.38
CA GLY A 120 -20.21 10.88 9.79
C GLY A 120 -19.72 9.49 10.23
N LYS A 121 -19.09 8.72 9.35
CA LYS A 121 -18.42 7.46 9.73
C LYS A 121 -16.93 7.69 9.94
N PRO A 122 -16.29 6.88 10.81
CA PRO A 122 -14.85 6.98 11.03
C PRO A 122 -14.07 6.61 9.76
N CYS A 123 -12.89 7.21 9.62
CA CYS A 123 -11.93 6.83 8.57
C CYS A 123 -11.59 5.34 8.68
N ARG A 124 -11.62 4.65 7.55
CA ARG A 124 -11.34 3.20 7.51
C ARG A 124 -10.00 2.87 6.88
N ARG A 125 -9.59 3.65 5.89
CA ARG A 125 -8.34 3.44 5.16
C ARG A 125 -7.65 4.77 4.95
N VAL A 126 -6.34 4.72 4.93
CA VAL A 126 -5.49 5.85 4.55
C VAL A 126 -4.57 5.38 3.43
N LEU A 127 -4.51 6.16 2.36
CA LEU A 127 -3.49 6.00 1.33
C LEU A 127 -2.37 6.99 1.66
N LEU A 128 -1.17 6.48 1.75
CA LEU A 128 0.03 7.25 2.09
C LEU A 128 1.04 7.15 0.96
N THR A 129 1.56 8.27 0.52
CA THR A 129 2.71 8.32 -0.38
C THR A 129 3.89 8.95 0.36
N PHE A 130 5.01 8.25 0.36
CA PHE A 130 6.24 8.67 1.00
C PHE A 130 7.35 8.86 -0.03
N GLY A 131 8.18 9.84 0.18
CA GLY A 131 9.43 10.05 -0.55
C GLY A 131 10.56 10.43 0.40
N ARG A 132 11.78 10.62 -0.14
CA ARG A 132 12.95 10.95 0.67
C ARG A 132 13.06 12.43 1.02
N GLN A 133 12.41 13.27 0.22
CA GLN A 133 12.45 14.71 0.44
C GLN A 133 11.50 15.11 1.56
N SER A 134 11.94 15.97 2.47
CA SER A 134 11.07 16.58 3.47
C SER A 134 10.34 17.76 2.85
N ILE A 135 9.12 17.52 2.36
CA ILE A 135 8.23 18.52 1.78
C ILE A 135 6.93 18.62 2.58
N SER A 136 6.15 19.66 2.34
CA SER A 136 4.81 19.78 2.94
C SER A 136 3.92 18.63 2.45
N CYS A 137 3.30 17.92 3.40
CA CYS A 137 2.37 16.84 3.09
C CYS A 137 1.04 17.39 2.58
N ILE A 138 0.56 16.88 1.46
CA ILE A 138 -0.79 17.17 0.94
C ILE A 138 -1.76 16.23 1.64
N GLU A 139 -2.79 16.77 2.28
CA GLU A 139 -3.81 16.01 2.98
C GLU A 139 -5.18 16.18 2.31
N ASP A 140 -5.83 15.08 1.99
CA ASP A 140 -7.12 15.03 1.32
C ASP A 140 -8.05 14.02 2.01
N SER A 141 -9.35 14.11 1.70
CA SER A 141 -10.37 13.16 2.12
C SER A 141 -11.21 12.70 0.94
N LEU A 142 -11.52 11.40 0.90
CA LEU A 142 -12.39 10.79 -0.09
C LEU A 142 -13.54 10.07 0.61
N TYR A 143 -14.76 10.38 0.20
CA TYR A 143 -15.96 9.67 0.63
C TYR A 143 -16.40 8.73 -0.49
N ILE A 144 -16.58 7.44 -0.18
CA ILE A 144 -17.02 6.43 -1.15
C ILE A 144 -18.50 6.65 -1.49
N GLU A 145 -19.35 6.77 -0.45
CA GLU A 145 -20.77 7.01 -0.57
C GLU A 145 -21.13 8.42 -0.10
N GLY A 146 -22.18 9.00 -0.70
CA GLY A 146 -22.80 10.22 -0.23
C GLY A 146 -23.74 9.98 0.97
N GLU A 147 -24.68 10.91 1.19
CA GLU A 147 -25.66 10.80 2.28
C GLU A 147 -26.65 9.65 2.04
N LYS A 148 -27.04 9.39 0.78
CA LYS A 148 -27.95 8.31 0.41
C LYS A 148 -27.17 6.97 0.33
N HIS A 149 -27.84 5.92 0.77
CA HIS A 149 -27.28 4.55 0.70
C HIS A 149 -27.08 4.13 -0.76
N GLU A 150 -25.97 3.45 -1.04
CA GLU A 150 -25.60 2.92 -2.38
C GLU A 150 -25.41 4.00 -3.47
N GLN A 151 -25.29 5.25 -3.08
CA GLN A 151 -24.96 6.33 -4.02
C GLN A 151 -23.49 6.72 -3.86
N PHE A 152 -22.64 6.29 -4.78
CA PHE A 152 -21.23 6.69 -4.83
C PHE A 152 -21.08 8.18 -5.07
N THR A 153 -20.04 8.78 -4.48
CA THR A 153 -19.72 10.18 -4.72
C THR A 153 -19.14 10.39 -6.13
N PRO A 154 -19.33 11.56 -6.73
CA PRO A 154 -18.75 11.88 -8.03
C PRO A 154 -17.24 11.73 -8.06
N GLU A 155 -16.57 12.08 -6.96
CA GLU A 155 -15.10 11.97 -6.79
C GLU A 155 -14.67 10.51 -6.80
N TYR A 156 -15.38 9.63 -6.09
CA TYR A 156 -15.09 8.21 -6.09
C TYR A 156 -15.36 7.56 -7.47
N ILE A 157 -16.48 7.92 -8.11
CA ILE A 157 -16.80 7.46 -9.47
C ILE A 157 -15.71 7.90 -10.45
N ALA A 158 -15.28 9.17 -10.40
CA ALA A 158 -14.25 9.69 -11.30
C ALA A 158 -12.93 8.90 -11.20
N LEU A 159 -12.57 8.41 -10.00
CA LEU A 159 -11.37 7.63 -9.76
C LEU A 159 -11.49 6.16 -10.16
N THR A 160 -12.70 5.59 -10.14
CA THR A 160 -12.85 4.13 -10.14
C THR A 160 -13.69 3.57 -11.30
N LYS A 161 -14.45 4.41 -12.03
CA LYS A 161 -15.38 3.98 -13.08
C LYS A 161 -14.75 3.08 -14.16
N ASP A 162 -13.46 3.29 -14.47
CA ASP A 162 -12.76 2.53 -15.51
C ASP A 162 -12.31 1.12 -15.02
N PHE A 163 -12.44 0.85 -13.72
CA PHE A 163 -12.05 -0.40 -13.09
C PHE A 163 -13.24 -1.28 -12.69
N TYR A 164 -14.45 -0.73 -12.68
CA TYR A 164 -15.66 -1.46 -12.31
C TYR A 164 -16.53 -1.77 -13.53
N LEU A 165 -17.12 -2.96 -13.56
CA LEU A 165 -18.02 -3.37 -14.63
C LEU A 165 -19.36 -2.62 -14.62
N LYS A 166 -19.78 -2.17 -13.43
CA LYS A 166 -21.01 -1.36 -13.22
C LYS A 166 -20.76 -0.42 -12.07
N MET A 167 -21.02 0.84 -12.28
CA MET A 167 -21.07 1.91 -11.29
C MET A 167 -22.33 2.74 -11.50
#